data_9dd044155c6df3f0a130f754cbb8ad8d
#
_entry.id   9dd044155c6df3f0a130f754cbb8ad8d
#
_cell.length_a   1.000
_cell.length_b   1.000
_cell.length_c   1.000
_cell.angle_alpha   90.00
_cell.angle_beta   90.00
_cell.angle_gamma   90.00
#
_symmetry.space_group_name_H-M   'P 1'
#
loop_
_entity.id
_entity.type
_entity.pdbx_description
1 polymer ?
#
loop_
_entity_poly.entity_id
_entity_poly.type
_entity_poly.pdbx_seq_one_letter_code
_entity_poly.pdbx_strand_id
1 'polypeptide(L)'
;MKSKKLLAVAGITMSAALLLAACGKTEKKADAPTTFSYVYAIDPSTLDYSVTSKSSTSDVIANLVDGLLENDKYGNLIPSLAEDWSVSQDGLTYTYKLRKGVKWYTSEGEEYAEVKAQDFVTGLKHAADGKSDGLTLIQDSIKGLAEYVSGESNDFSTVGVKAIDDYTVQYTLNKPESFWNSKVTTATMLPVNEEFLNSQGKDYGAATPSGILYNGPYILKNFTSKSVIEYEKNPNYWDKDNVKIDHVKLTFYDGSDQESLIRSF
;
A
#
# COMPACT_ATOMS: atom_id res chain seq x y z
N MET A 1 19.91 -43.35 -67.58
CA MET A 1 20.68 -42.67 -66.51
C MET A 1 20.16 -41.27 -66.16
N LYS A 2 18.85 -40.95 -66.29
CA LYS A 2 18.34 -39.56 -66.03
C LYS A 2 17.33 -39.50 -64.84
N SER A 3 16.91 -40.60 -64.26
CA SER A 3 15.91 -40.61 -63.19
C SER A 3 16.47 -40.58 -61.74
N LYS A 4 17.75 -40.97 -61.55
CA LYS A 4 18.34 -41.00 -60.18
C LYS A 4 18.82 -39.65 -59.68
N LYS A 5 19.03 -38.65 -60.57
CA LYS A 5 19.45 -37.30 -60.15
C LYS A 5 18.29 -36.38 -59.74
N LEU A 6 17.06 -36.69 -60.17
CA LEU A 6 15.87 -35.89 -59.76
C LEU A 6 15.38 -36.22 -58.34
N LEU A 7 15.58 -37.42 -57.88
CA LEU A 7 15.20 -37.84 -56.52
C LEU A 7 16.12 -37.27 -55.41
N ALA A 8 17.40 -37.02 -55.75
CA ALA A 8 18.34 -36.46 -54.80
C ALA A 8 18.08 -34.95 -54.53
N VAL A 9 17.62 -34.21 -55.54
CA VAL A 9 17.33 -32.77 -55.42
C VAL A 9 16.00 -32.54 -54.66
N ALA A 10 15.01 -33.42 -54.84
CA ALA A 10 13.73 -33.33 -54.10
C ALA A 10 13.89 -33.65 -52.60
N GLY A 11 14.82 -34.54 -52.23
CA GLY A 11 15.09 -34.88 -50.84
C GLY A 11 15.79 -33.74 -50.04
N ILE A 12 16.68 -32.97 -50.69
CA ILE A 12 17.40 -31.87 -50.03
C ILE A 12 16.49 -30.65 -49.83
N THR A 13 15.57 -30.38 -50.74
CA THR A 13 14.63 -29.26 -50.60
C THR A 13 13.57 -29.53 -49.56
N MET A 14 13.18 -30.79 -49.33
CA MET A 14 12.19 -31.14 -48.29
C MET A 14 12.81 -31.12 -46.88
N SER A 15 14.11 -31.44 -46.75
CA SER A 15 14.81 -31.38 -45.48
C SER A 15 15.11 -29.92 -45.04
N ALA A 16 15.31 -28.97 -45.98
CA ALA A 16 15.51 -27.57 -45.69
C ALA A 16 14.21 -26.86 -45.25
N ALA A 17 13.04 -27.30 -45.75
CA ALA A 17 11.74 -26.75 -45.34
C ALA A 17 11.34 -27.17 -43.92
N LEU A 18 11.76 -28.35 -43.43
CA LEU A 18 11.51 -28.81 -42.07
C LEU A 18 12.38 -28.13 -41.02
N LEU A 19 13.55 -27.61 -41.40
CA LEU A 19 14.40 -26.86 -40.45
C LEU A 19 13.98 -25.41 -40.29
N LEU A 20 13.19 -24.83 -41.18
CA LEU A 20 12.63 -23.48 -41.05
C LEU A 20 11.35 -23.43 -40.28
N ALA A 21 10.65 -24.55 -40.06
CA ALA A 21 9.46 -24.63 -39.23
C ALA A 21 9.76 -24.77 -37.71
N ALA A 22 11.01 -25.02 -37.33
CA ALA A 22 11.43 -25.12 -35.92
C ALA A 22 11.80 -23.77 -35.26
N CYS A 23 11.82 -22.67 -36.03
CA CYS A 23 12.15 -21.33 -35.52
C CYS A 23 10.93 -20.41 -35.37
N GLY A 24 9.75 -20.95 -35.08
CA GLY A 24 8.51 -20.20 -35.10
C GLY A 24 7.57 -20.42 -33.92
N LYS A 25 8.11 -20.46 -32.70
CA LYS A 25 7.41 -20.07 -31.47
C LYS A 25 8.47 -19.66 -30.46
N THR A 26 8.84 -18.41 -30.45
CA THR A 26 9.35 -17.79 -29.24
C THR A 26 8.17 -17.79 -28.27
N GLU A 27 8.05 -18.84 -27.47
CA GLU A 27 7.35 -18.72 -26.21
C GLU A 27 8.06 -17.55 -25.51
N LYS A 28 7.33 -16.45 -25.28
CA LYS A 28 7.78 -15.44 -24.32
C LYS A 28 8.02 -16.24 -23.06
N LYS A 29 9.29 -16.50 -22.71
CA LYS A 29 9.64 -16.89 -21.36
C LYS A 29 8.99 -15.81 -20.49
N ALA A 30 8.11 -16.23 -19.60
CA ALA A 30 7.68 -15.34 -18.53
C ALA A 30 8.97 -14.82 -17.90
N ASP A 31 9.13 -13.50 -17.85
CA ASP A 31 10.28 -12.89 -17.21
C ASP A 31 10.35 -13.44 -15.80
N ALA A 32 11.55 -13.78 -15.32
CA ALA A 32 11.72 -14.25 -13.96
C ALA A 32 11.22 -13.16 -13.01
N PRO A 33 10.57 -13.52 -11.88
CA PRO A 33 10.07 -12.55 -10.91
C PRO A 33 11.19 -11.60 -10.47
N THR A 34 10.89 -10.30 -10.47
CA THR A 34 11.85 -9.28 -10.05
C THR A 34 11.84 -9.15 -8.53
N THR A 35 13.04 -9.13 -7.91
CA THR A 35 13.19 -8.98 -6.46
C THR A 35 14.02 -7.75 -6.15
N PHE A 36 13.49 -6.88 -5.26
CA PHE A 36 14.26 -5.81 -4.64
C PHE A 36 14.64 -6.22 -3.22
N SER A 37 15.92 -6.11 -2.88
CA SER A 37 16.42 -6.43 -1.55
C SER A 37 17.00 -5.18 -0.89
N TYR A 38 16.72 -5.02 0.41
CA TYR A 38 17.21 -3.92 1.23
C TYR A 38 17.44 -4.39 2.66
N VAL A 39 18.04 -3.56 3.50
CA VAL A 39 18.25 -3.84 4.93
C VAL A 39 17.39 -2.96 5.80
N TYR A 40 16.98 -3.45 6.95
CA TYR A 40 16.32 -2.69 8.00
C TYR A 40 16.97 -2.97 9.35
N ALA A 41 16.89 -2.02 10.29
CA ALA A 41 17.62 -2.10 11.56
C ALA A 41 16.71 -2.20 12.79
N ILE A 42 15.42 -1.90 12.66
CA ILE A 42 14.48 -1.85 13.79
C ILE A 42 13.18 -2.51 13.36
N ASP A 43 12.78 -3.55 14.08
CA ASP A 43 11.48 -4.18 13.88
C ASP A 43 10.34 -3.19 14.18
N PRO A 44 9.25 -3.20 13.40
CA PRO A 44 8.01 -2.56 13.83
C PRO A 44 7.50 -3.23 15.10
N SER A 45 7.17 -2.44 16.11
CA SER A 45 6.57 -2.97 17.35
C SER A 45 5.10 -3.31 17.16
N THR A 46 4.47 -2.75 16.14
CA THR A 46 3.08 -2.96 15.74
C THR A 46 2.93 -2.61 14.26
N LEU A 47 1.96 -3.22 13.60
CA LEU A 47 1.47 -2.79 12.29
C LEU A 47 0.20 -1.93 12.39
N ASP A 48 -0.26 -1.60 13.61
CA ASP A 48 -1.32 -0.61 13.79
C ASP A 48 -0.76 0.78 13.51
N TYR A 49 -0.84 1.17 12.25
CA TYR A 49 -0.32 2.42 11.72
C TYR A 49 -1.08 3.65 12.20
N SER A 50 -2.29 3.47 12.73
CA SER A 50 -3.13 4.57 13.21
C SER A 50 -2.67 5.07 14.58
N VAL A 51 -2.07 4.21 15.41
CA VAL A 51 -1.74 4.54 16.82
C VAL A 51 -0.29 4.89 17.06
N THR A 52 0.56 4.90 16.03
CA THR A 52 1.98 5.23 16.19
C THR A 52 2.53 6.05 15.03
N SER A 53 3.49 6.96 15.32
CA SER A 53 4.28 7.70 14.33
C SER A 53 5.70 7.15 14.15
N LYS A 54 5.99 5.94 14.67
CA LYS A 54 7.32 5.35 14.53
C LYS A 54 7.65 5.03 13.08
N SER A 55 8.82 5.47 12.61
CA SER A 55 9.28 5.22 11.23
C SER A 55 9.35 3.73 10.91
N SER A 56 9.76 2.87 11.87
CA SER A 56 9.81 1.42 11.68
C SER A 56 8.46 0.81 11.30
N THR A 57 7.34 1.35 11.78
CA THR A 57 5.99 0.96 11.36
C THR A 57 5.64 1.62 10.03
N SER A 58 5.85 2.94 9.91
CA SER A 58 5.49 3.68 8.68
C SER A 58 6.22 3.16 7.44
N ASP A 59 7.51 2.79 7.55
CA ASP A 59 8.31 2.25 6.46
C ASP A 59 7.76 0.91 5.95
N VAL A 60 7.23 0.07 6.85
CA VAL A 60 6.58 -1.19 6.48
C VAL A 60 5.22 -0.92 5.83
N ILE A 61 4.41 -0.06 6.43
CA ILE A 61 3.02 0.21 6.01
C ILE A 61 2.96 0.96 4.67
N ALA A 62 3.92 1.81 4.36
CA ALA A 62 3.92 2.67 3.16
C ALA A 62 3.72 1.92 1.82
N ASN A 63 4.00 0.61 1.79
CA ASN A 63 3.79 -0.22 0.61
C ASN A 63 2.58 -1.17 0.74
N LEU A 64 1.89 -1.18 1.87
CA LEU A 64 0.83 -2.12 2.19
C LEU A 64 -0.56 -1.49 2.20
N VAL A 65 -0.62 -0.19 2.56
CA VAL A 65 -1.89 0.54 2.71
C VAL A 65 -1.76 1.91 2.04
N ASP A 66 -2.61 2.15 1.06
CA ASP A 66 -2.74 3.44 0.40
C ASP A 66 -3.64 4.39 1.20
N GLY A 67 -3.31 5.69 1.13
CA GLY A 67 -4.11 6.78 1.67
C GLY A 67 -4.84 7.58 0.60
N LEU A 68 -5.34 8.77 0.97
CA LEU A 68 -6.02 9.67 0.02
C LEU A 68 -5.09 10.13 -1.09
N LEU A 69 -3.89 10.58 -0.72
CA LEU A 69 -2.86 11.10 -1.60
C LEU A 69 -1.53 10.40 -1.27
N GLU A 70 -0.61 10.44 -2.21
CA GLU A 70 0.76 9.95 -2.02
C GLU A 70 1.77 10.94 -2.59
N ASN A 71 3.05 10.69 -2.36
CA ASN A 71 4.13 11.47 -2.93
C ASN A 71 4.81 10.69 -4.06
N ASP A 72 5.01 11.33 -5.21
CA ASP A 72 5.82 10.78 -6.26
C ASP A 72 7.32 10.78 -5.88
N LYS A 73 8.18 10.21 -6.73
CA LYS A 73 9.64 10.16 -6.51
C LYS A 73 10.33 11.54 -6.41
N TYR A 74 9.62 12.61 -6.71
CA TYR A 74 10.12 13.99 -6.61
C TYR A 74 9.53 14.73 -5.40
N GLY A 75 8.66 14.08 -4.63
CA GLY A 75 7.95 14.68 -3.49
C GLY A 75 6.71 15.49 -3.87
N ASN A 76 6.23 15.41 -5.11
CA ASN A 76 4.97 16.03 -5.49
C ASN A 76 3.80 15.19 -5.01
N LEU A 77 2.76 15.86 -4.51
CA LEU A 77 1.51 15.20 -4.16
C LEU A 77 0.76 14.76 -5.41
N ILE A 78 0.40 13.50 -5.44
CA ILE A 78 -0.35 12.88 -6.54
C ILE A 78 -1.58 12.12 -6.00
N PRO A 79 -2.61 11.90 -6.85
CA PRO A 79 -3.76 11.07 -6.50
C PRO A 79 -3.36 9.64 -6.14
N SER A 80 -3.91 9.12 -5.01
CA SER A 80 -3.84 7.70 -4.65
C SER A 80 -5.27 7.13 -4.56
N LEU A 81 -5.82 6.79 -3.38
CA LEU A 81 -7.23 6.37 -3.26
C LEU A 81 -8.20 7.49 -3.63
N ALA A 82 -7.86 8.76 -3.41
CA ALA A 82 -8.61 9.87 -3.96
C ALA A 82 -8.18 10.14 -5.41
N GLU A 83 -9.11 10.04 -6.36
CA GLU A 83 -8.87 10.38 -7.76
C GLU A 83 -8.95 11.90 -8.01
N ASP A 84 -9.65 12.65 -7.13
CA ASP A 84 -9.83 14.09 -7.23
C ASP A 84 -10.12 14.68 -5.84
N TRP A 85 -9.84 15.96 -5.67
CA TRP A 85 -10.17 16.69 -4.44
C TRP A 85 -10.40 18.17 -4.72
N SER A 86 -11.13 18.79 -3.81
CA SER A 86 -11.43 20.23 -3.84
C SER A 86 -11.30 20.84 -2.45
N VAL A 87 -11.11 22.15 -2.42
CA VAL A 87 -11.12 22.96 -1.19
C VAL A 87 -12.17 24.06 -1.34
N SER A 88 -12.89 24.32 -0.24
CA SER A 88 -13.84 25.42 -0.19
C SER A 88 -13.16 26.80 -0.32
N GLN A 89 -13.92 27.82 -0.71
CA GLN A 89 -13.39 29.16 -0.92
C GLN A 89 -12.74 29.76 0.32
N ASP A 90 -13.21 29.41 1.52
CA ASP A 90 -12.65 29.83 2.80
C ASP A 90 -11.42 29.02 3.22
N GLY A 91 -11.05 27.98 2.47
CA GLY A 91 -9.91 27.12 2.77
C GLY A 91 -10.10 26.17 3.94
N LEU A 92 -11.34 26.03 4.46
CA LEU A 92 -11.61 25.24 5.66
C LEU A 92 -12.08 23.81 5.38
N THR A 93 -12.71 23.57 4.22
CA THR A 93 -13.31 22.27 3.92
C THR A 93 -12.61 21.64 2.73
N TYR A 94 -12.03 20.47 2.95
CA TYR A 94 -11.39 19.63 1.93
C TYR A 94 -12.27 18.43 1.64
N THR A 95 -12.60 18.21 0.38
CA THR A 95 -13.45 17.11 -0.07
C THR A 95 -12.69 16.25 -1.06
N TYR A 96 -12.55 14.95 -0.76
CA TYR A 96 -11.84 13.95 -1.55
C TYR A 96 -12.82 12.98 -2.19
N LYS A 97 -12.65 12.71 -3.48
CA LYS A 97 -13.42 11.73 -4.25
C LYS A 97 -12.62 10.45 -4.40
N LEU A 98 -13.12 9.37 -3.82
CA LEU A 98 -12.42 8.07 -3.84
C LEU A 98 -12.65 7.34 -5.16
N ARG A 99 -11.65 6.57 -5.57
CA ARG A 99 -11.76 5.57 -6.64
C ARG A 99 -12.76 4.50 -6.22
N LYS A 100 -13.65 4.15 -7.14
CA LYS A 100 -14.60 3.05 -6.93
C LYS A 100 -13.95 1.71 -7.22
N GLY A 101 -14.38 0.66 -6.53
CA GLY A 101 -13.96 -0.70 -6.79
C GLY A 101 -12.59 -1.07 -6.21
N VAL A 102 -11.91 -0.18 -5.48
CA VAL A 102 -10.71 -0.53 -4.72
C VAL A 102 -11.12 -1.38 -3.53
N LYS A 103 -10.35 -2.47 -3.28
CA LYS A 103 -10.71 -3.47 -2.28
C LYS A 103 -9.65 -3.57 -1.19
N TRP A 104 -10.10 -4.00 -0.02
CA TRP A 104 -9.27 -4.57 1.02
C TRP A 104 -9.02 -6.05 0.75
N TYR A 105 -7.79 -6.50 1.01
CA TYR A 105 -7.38 -7.89 0.85
C TYR A 105 -6.81 -8.44 2.15
N THR A 106 -6.97 -9.74 2.35
CA THR A 106 -6.30 -10.48 3.43
C THR A 106 -4.83 -10.75 3.07
N SER A 107 -4.04 -11.27 4.01
CA SER A 107 -2.67 -11.76 3.75
C SER A 107 -2.59 -12.86 2.70
N GLU A 108 -3.67 -13.59 2.49
CA GLU A 108 -3.77 -14.63 1.45
C GLU A 108 -4.11 -14.05 0.08
N GLY A 109 -4.43 -12.74 0.00
CA GLY A 109 -4.82 -12.06 -1.23
C GLY A 109 -6.30 -12.22 -1.56
N GLU A 110 -7.11 -12.69 -0.62
CA GLU A 110 -8.55 -12.80 -0.77
C GLU A 110 -9.22 -11.43 -0.58
N GLU A 111 -10.21 -11.12 -1.41
CA GLU A 111 -11.01 -9.91 -1.25
C GLU A 111 -11.79 -9.97 0.06
N TYR A 112 -11.68 -8.93 0.89
CA TYR A 112 -12.39 -8.80 2.16
C TYR A 112 -13.58 -7.86 2.06
N ALA A 113 -13.36 -6.63 1.61
CA ALA A 113 -14.38 -5.59 1.48
C ALA A 113 -13.96 -4.55 0.44
N GLU A 114 -14.86 -3.66 0.05
CA GLU A 114 -14.53 -2.46 -0.72
C GLU A 114 -14.07 -1.34 0.21
N VAL A 115 -13.01 -0.61 -0.22
CA VAL A 115 -12.55 0.59 0.48
C VAL A 115 -13.60 1.70 0.33
N LYS A 116 -14.02 2.27 1.45
CA LYS A 116 -15.05 3.31 1.49
C LYS A 116 -14.60 4.53 2.28
N ALA A 117 -15.33 5.63 2.10
CA ALA A 117 -15.12 6.88 2.83
C ALA A 117 -15.20 6.70 4.36
N GLN A 118 -16.06 5.77 4.83
CA GLN A 118 -16.18 5.46 6.24
C GLN A 118 -14.88 4.91 6.83
N ASP A 119 -14.04 4.22 6.07
CA ASP A 119 -12.79 3.65 6.54
C ASP A 119 -11.82 4.74 7.02
N PHE A 120 -11.86 5.94 6.40
CA PHE A 120 -11.07 7.10 6.84
C PHE A 120 -11.59 7.71 8.14
N VAL A 121 -12.91 7.72 8.33
CA VAL A 121 -13.53 8.15 9.59
C VAL A 121 -13.16 7.18 10.71
N THR A 122 -13.24 5.88 10.44
CA THR A 122 -12.84 4.81 11.35
C THR A 122 -11.36 4.90 11.74
N GLY A 123 -10.46 5.09 10.75
CA GLY A 123 -9.02 5.23 10.99
C GLY A 123 -8.69 6.39 11.92
N LEU A 124 -9.25 7.58 11.65
CA LEU A 124 -9.04 8.74 12.51
C LEU A 124 -9.64 8.56 13.92
N LYS A 125 -10.81 7.93 14.01
CA LYS A 125 -11.42 7.60 15.30
C LYS A 125 -10.55 6.64 16.09
N HIS A 126 -10.07 5.57 15.46
CA HIS A 126 -9.19 4.60 16.09
C HIS A 126 -7.89 5.23 16.59
N ALA A 127 -7.27 6.11 15.79
CA ALA A 127 -6.11 6.89 16.20
C ALA A 127 -6.40 7.78 17.42
N ALA A 128 -7.56 8.44 17.45
CA ALA A 128 -7.98 9.32 18.55
C ALA A 128 -8.25 8.53 19.83
N ASP A 129 -9.01 7.42 19.74
CA ASP A 129 -9.30 6.54 20.87
C ASP A 129 -8.04 5.90 21.44
N GLY A 130 -7.09 5.51 20.58
CA GLY A 130 -5.78 4.98 20.93
C GLY A 130 -4.78 6.03 21.41
N LYS A 131 -5.14 7.32 21.39
CA LYS A 131 -4.25 8.45 21.74
C LYS A 131 -2.92 8.38 21.01
N SER A 132 -2.99 8.17 19.70
CA SER A 132 -1.83 8.08 18.81
C SER A 132 -0.86 9.25 18.98
N ASP A 133 0.43 8.97 19.03
CA ASP A 133 1.46 10.01 19.03
C ASP A 133 1.50 10.78 17.68
N GLY A 134 1.01 10.17 16.60
CA GLY A 134 0.86 10.82 15.29
C GLY A 134 -0.19 11.93 15.24
N LEU A 135 -1.13 11.99 16.21
CA LEU A 135 -2.15 13.03 16.30
C LEU A 135 -1.56 14.42 16.49
N THR A 136 -0.35 14.56 17.03
CA THR A 136 0.34 15.84 17.21
C THR A 136 0.48 16.66 15.92
N LEU A 137 0.45 16.00 14.76
CA LEU A 137 0.52 16.66 13.46
C LEU A 137 -0.81 17.25 12.98
N ILE A 138 -1.95 16.71 13.47
CA ILE A 138 -3.27 16.95 12.88
C ILE A 138 -4.34 17.40 13.89
N GLN A 139 -4.16 17.14 15.19
CA GLN A 139 -5.22 17.38 16.19
C GLN A 139 -5.67 18.83 16.24
N ASP A 140 -4.75 19.79 16.10
CA ASP A 140 -5.06 21.23 16.12
C ASP A 140 -5.59 21.73 14.76
N SER A 141 -5.44 20.92 13.72
CA SER A 141 -5.90 21.26 12.36
C SER A 141 -7.35 20.86 12.15
N ILE A 142 -7.73 19.64 12.54
CA ILE A 142 -9.08 19.13 12.32
C ILE A 142 -10.02 19.66 13.40
N LYS A 143 -11.14 20.25 12.97
CA LYS A 143 -12.15 20.80 13.89
C LYS A 143 -12.61 19.73 14.90
N GLY A 144 -12.64 20.07 16.18
CA GLY A 144 -13.15 19.23 17.26
C GLY A 144 -12.28 18.04 17.63
N LEU A 145 -11.14 17.80 16.93
CA LEU A 145 -10.29 16.65 17.21
C LEU A 145 -9.50 16.82 18.52
N ALA A 146 -8.98 18.02 18.78
CA ALA A 146 -8.25 18.29 20.02
C ALA A 146 -9.16 18.12 21.26
N GLU A 147 -10.39 18.61 21.19
CA GLU A 147 -11.39 18.48 22.25
C GLU A 147 -11.80 17.01 22.49
N TYR A 148 -11.87 16.20 21.41
CA TYR A 148 -12.15 14.79 21.54
C TYR A 148 -10.96 14.04 22.17
N VAL A 149 -9.74 14.29 21.72
CA VAL A 149 -8.52 13.64 22.23
C VAL A 149 -8.24 14.01 23.70
N SER A 150 -8.51 15.27 24.10
CA SER A 150 -8.36 15.72 25.49
C SER A 150 -9.45 15.18 26.43
N GLY A 151 -10.56 14.69 25.88
CA GLY A 151 -11.72 14.25 26.66
C GLY A 151 -12.68 15.38 27.05
N GLU A 152 -12.51 16.58 26.50
CA GLU A 152 -13.49 17.68 26.64
C GLU A 152 -14.79 17.36 25.90
N SER A 153 -14.70 16.59 24.81
CA SER A 153 -15.84 16.00 24.10
C SER A 153 -15.69 14.47 24.03
N ASN A 154 -16.79 13.75 24.24
CA ASN A 154 -16.86 12.29 24.04
C ASN A 154 -17.62 11.92 22.76
N ASP A 155 -18.05 12.91 21.99
CA ASP A 155 -18.82 12.71 20.76
C ASP A 155 -17.96 12.91 19.53
N PHE A 156 -17.48 11.80 18.92
CA PHE A 156 -16.66 11.83 17.72
C PHE A 156 -17.41 12.41 16.50
N SER A 157 -18.77 12.43 16.51
CA SER A 157 -19.53 13.03 15.42
C SER A 157 -19.32 14.54 15.27
N THR A 158 -18.77 15.20 16.31
CA THR A 158 -18.39 16.62 16.30
C THR A 158 -17.05 16.90 15.65
N VAL A 159 -16.24 15.84 15.43
CA VAL A 159 -14.94 15.95 14.78
C VAL A 159 -15.12 16.20 13.28
N GLY A 160 -14.28 17.06 12.74
CA GLY A 160 -14.34 17.53 11.35
C GLY A 160 -13.88 16.49 10.31
N VAL A 161 -14.31 15.25 10.44
CA VAL A 161 -14.16 14.20 9.42
C VAL A 161 -15.51 13.55 9.16
N LYS A 162 -15.88 13.36 7.89
CA LYS A 162 -17.16 12.77 7.50
C LYS A 162 -17.06 11.96 6.22
N ALA A 163 -17.72 10.82 6.19
CA ALA A 163 -18.13 10.15 4.96
C ALA A 163 -19.45 10.80 4.50
N ILE A 164 -19.39 11.55 3.39
CA ILE A 164 -20.57 12.21 2.83
C ILE A 164 -21.44 11.20 2.08
N ASP A 165 -20.78 10.28 1.39
CA ASP A 165 -21.31 9.07 0.77
C ASP A 165 -20.21 7.99 0.79
N ASP A 166 -20.46 6.83 0.18
CA ASP A 166 -19.50 5.71 0.15
C ASP A 166 -18.11 6.10 -0.42
N TYR A 167 -18.05 7.12 -1.28
CA TYR A 167 -16.84 7.50 -2.02
C TYR A 167 -16.45 8.98 -1.87
N THR A 168 -16.98 9.65 -0.85
CA THR A 168 -16.65 11.06 -0.61
C THR A 168 -16.26 11.26 0.86
N VAL A 169 -14.97 11.55 1.08
CA VAL A 169 -14.44 11.93 2.40
C VAL A 169 -14.34 13.43 2.48
N GLN A 170 -14.76 14.01 3.59
CA GLN A 170 -14.66 15.45 3.84
C GLN A 170 -13.98 15.73 5.18
N TYR A 171 -12.98 16.63 5.16
CA TYR A 171 -12.37 17.18 6.36
C TYR A 171 -12.72 18.65 6.51
N THR A 172 -13.03 19.06 7.74
CA THR A 172 -13.23 20.47 8.12
C THR A 172 -12.13 20.87 9.09
N LEU A 173 -11.43 21.95 8.78
CA LEU A 173 -10.31 22.45 9.56
C LEU A 173 -10.72 23.60 10.48
N ASN A 174 -9.94 23.84 11.53
CA ASN A 174 -10.10 24.99 12.43
C ASN A 174 -9.67 26.32 11.79
N LYS A 175 -8.69 26.24 10.85
CA LYS A 175 -8.15 27.39 10.11
C LYS A 175 -7.67 26.94 8.73
N PRO A 176 -7.57 27.85 7.75
CA PRO A 176 -7.03 27.49 6.44
C PRO A 176 -5.56 27.07 6.55
N GLU A 177 -5.22 25.91 5.94
CA GLU A 177 -3.87 25.38 5.90
C GLU A 177 -3.51 24.96 4.46
N SER A 178 -2.67 25.73 3.77
CA SER A 178 -2.26 25.46 2.39
C SER A 178 -1.47 24.14 2.23
N PHE A 179 -0.89 23.64 3.32
CA PHE A 179 -0.11 22.39 3.36
C PHE A 179 -0.93 21.20 3.90
N TRP A 180 -2.25 21.33 4.08
CA TRP A 180 -3.12 20.27 4.60
C TRP A 180 -2.96 18.95 3.83
N ASN A 181 -2.89 19.02 2.50
CA ASN A 181 -2.73 17.82 1.67
C ASN A 181 -1.44 17.02 1.94
N SER A 182 -0.40 17.65 2.48
CA SER A 182 0.79 16.92 2.93
C SER A 182 0.55 16.16 4.24
N LYS A 183 -0.39 16.60 5.09
CA LYS A 183 -0.74 15.90 6.32
C LYS A 183 -1.54 14.62 6.04
N VAL A 184 -2.40 14.62 5.02
CA VAL A 184 -3.22 13.43 4.69
C VAL A 184 -2.42 12.26 4.11
N THR A 185 -1.14 12.45 3.80
CA THR A 185 -0.24 11.34 3.39
C THR A 185 0.40 10.61 4.58
N THR A 186 0.17 11.06 5.82
CA THR A 186 0.75 10.43 7.01
C THR A 186 0.01 9.16 7.41
N ALA A 187 0.71 8.22 8.03
CA ALA A 187 0.15 6.92 8.42
C ALA A 187 -1.09 7.02 9.31
N THR A 188 -1.15 8.02 10.22
CA THR A 188 -2.30 8.27 11.10
C THR A 188 -3.59 8.65 10.34
N MET A 189 -3.45 9.08 9.06
CA MET A 189 -4.58 9.48 8.19
C MET A 189 -5.01 8.38 7.22
N LEU A 190 -4.39 7.18 7.28
CA LEU A 190 -4.74 6.04 6.44
C LEU A 190 -6.10 5.45 6.84
N PRO A 191 -6.82 4.83 5.90
CA PRO A 191 -8.11 4.21 6.17
C PRO A 191 -7.96 2.92 7.00
N VAL A 192 -8.97 2.58 7.78
CA VAL A 192 -9.08 1.34 8.57
C VAL A 192 -10.47 0.76 8.35
N ASN A 193 -10.55 -0.51 7.98
CA ASN A 193 -11.84 -1.20 7.85
C ASN A 193 -12.40 -1.52 9.24
N GLU A 194 -13.61 -1.04 9.52
CA GLU A 194 -14.25 -1.12 10.84
C GLU A 194 -14.58 -2.57 11.25
N GLU A 195 -15.09 -3.35 10.31
CA GLU A 195 -15.45 -4.76 10.56
C GLU A 195 -14.21 -5.57 10.93
N PHE A 196 -13.12 -5.41 10.17
CA PHE A 196 -11.86 -6.08 10.45
C PHE A 196 -11.26 -5.62 11.79
N LEU A 197 -11.21 -4.30 12.05
CA LEU A 197 -10.75 -3.75 13.32
C LEU A 197 -11.50 -4.38 14.51
N ASN A 198 -12.82 -4.43 14.43
CA ASN A 198 -13.65 -5.01 15.47
C ASN A 198 -13.46 -6.52 15.61
N SER A 199 -13.27 -7.24 14.51
CA SER A 199 -13.06 -8.68 14.52
C SER A 199 -11.73 -9.08 15.16
N GLN A 200 -10.68 -8.27 14.96
CA GLN A 200 -9.36 -8.48 15.54
C GLN A 200 -9.27 -7.99 17.00
N GLY A 201 -10.03 -6.97 17.35
CA GLY A 201 -10.02 -6.38 18.69
C GLY A 201 -8.61 -5.96 19.10
N LYS A 202 -8.12 -6.49 20.22
CA LYS A 202 -6.78 -6.19 20.76
C LYS A 202 -5.61 -6.72 19.90
N ASP A 203 -5.89 -7.64 18.99
CA ASP A 203 -4.87 -8.25 18.12
C ASP A 203 -4.74 -7.50 16.78
N TYR A 204 -5.56 -6.44 16.55
CA TYR A 204 -5.39 -5.55 15.40
C TYR A 204 -4.00 -4.92 15.41
N GLY A 205 -3.36 -4.92 14.26
CA GLY A 205 -2.00 -4.39 14.13
C GLY A 205 -0.90 -5.28 14.74
N ALA A 206 -1.20 -6.54 15.09
CA ALA A 206 -0.15 -7.49 15.42
C ALA A 206 0.90 -7.54 14.29
N ALA A 207 2.19 -7.65 14.67
CA ALA A 207 3.30 -7.69 13.70
C ALA A 207 3.36 -9.07 13.00
N THR A 208 2.28 -9.40 12.29
CA THR A 208 2.10 -10.64 11.51
C THR A 208 1.37 -10.32 10.21
N PRO A 209 1.47 -11.15 9.17
CA PRO A 209 0.73 -10.93 7.92
C PRO A 209 -0.78 -10.77 8.11
N SER A 210 -1.39 -11.46 9.05
CA SER A 210 -2.83 -11.38 9.33
C SER A 210 -3.25 -10.23 10.26
N GLY A 211 -2.30 -9.41 10.73
CA GLY A 211 -2.59 -8.34 11.69
C GLY A 211 -3.32 -7.12 11.12
N ILE A 212 -3.29 -6.94 9.80
CA ILE A 212 -3.93 -5.86 9.07
C ILE A 212 -4.54 -6.35 7.76
N LEU A 213 -5.37 -5.52 7.13
CA LEU A 213 -5.78 -5.67 5.73
C LEU A 213 -4.90 -4.83 4.81
N TYR A 214 -4.92 -5.16 3.52
CA TYR A 214 -4.08 -4.60 2.48
C TYR A 214 -4.93 -3.98 1.37
N ASN A 215 -4.62 -2.76 0.97
CA ASN A 215 -5.20 -2.13 -0.23
C ASN A 215 -4.13 -1.50 -1.12
N GLY A 216 -2.86 -1.58 -0.71
CA GLY A 216 -1.69 -1.05 -1.41
C GLY A 216 -1.07 -2.02 -2.41
N PRO A 217 0.08 -1.62 -3.00
CA PRO A 217 0.78 -2.36 -4.06
C PRO A 217 1.35 -3.72 -3.63
N TYR A 218 1.53 -3.95 -2.32
CA TYR A 218 2.09 -5.20 -1.80
C TYR A 218 1.26 -5.76 -0.65
N ILE A 219 1.43 -7.07 -0.43
CA ILE A 219 0.92 -7.84 0.70
C ILE A 219 2.12 -8.36 1.49
N LEU A 220 2.11 -8.20 2.80
CA LEU A 220 3.10 -8.78 3.70
C LEU A 220 2.91 -10.31 3.73
N LYS A 221 3.94 -11.05 3.35
CA LYS A 221 3.90 -12.53 3.33
C LYS A 221 4.66 -13.15 4.48
N ASN A 222 5.71 -12.50 4.93
CA ASN A 222 6.51 -12.99 6.05
C ASN A 222 7.03 -11.82 6.89
N PHE A 223 6.93 -11.98 8.20
CA PHE A 223 7.59 -11.14 9.18
C PHE A 223 8.23 -12.05 10.25
N THR A 224 9.54 -12.14 10.22
CA THR A 224 10.32 -12.82 11.24
C THR A 224 11.21 -11.81 11.95
N SER A 225 10.88 -11.49 13.20
CA SER A 225 11.57 -10.49 14.03
C SER A 225 13.09 -10.68 14.00
N LYS A 226 13.82 -9.59 13.82
CA LYS A 226 15.28 -9.55 13.70
C LYS A 226 15.86 -10.52 12.66
N SER A 227 15.13 -10.75 11.59
CA SER A 227 15.52 -11.64 10.51
C SER A 227 15.09 -11.10 9.14
N VAL A 228 13.80 -11.14 8.81
CA VAL A 228 13.33 -10.81 7.47
C VAL A 228 11.91 -10.29 7.47
N ILE A 229 11.64 -9.35 6.56
CA ILE A 229 10.30 -8.90 6.15
C ILE A 229 10.19 -9.12 4.65
N GLU A 230 9.15 -9.83 4.20
CA GLU A 230 8.96 -10.15 2.79
C GLU A 230 7.58 -9.70 2.31
N TYR A 231 7.57 -8.99 1.19
CA TYR A 231 6.35 -8.55 0.52
C TYR A 231 6.26 -9.20 -0.85
N GLU A 232 5.03 -9.52 -1.25
CA GLU A 232 4.69 -9.89 -2.61
C GLU A 232 3.78 -8.84 -3.23
N LYS A 233 3.97 -8.60 -4.53
CA LYS A 233 3.09 -7.73 -5.31
C LYS A 233 1.65 -8.17 -5.17
N ASN A 234 0.76 -7.23 -4.87
CA ASN A 234 -0.67 -7.45 -4.86
C ASN A 234 -1.20 -7.52 -6.31
N PRO A 235 -1.60 -8.69 -6.81
CA PRO A 235 -2.05 -8.84 -8.20
C PRO A 235 -3.38 -8.14 -8.47
N ASN A 236 -4.08 -7.74 -7.41
CA ASN A 236 -5.39 -7.11 -7.46
C ASN A 236 -5.32 -5.60 -7.14
N TYR A 237 -4.12 -5.06 -6.94
CA TYR A 237 -3.93 -3.63 -6.70
C TYR A 237 -4.49 -2.80 -7.87
N TRP A 238 -5.15 -1.68 -7.55
CA TRP A 238 -5.81 -0.84 -8.56
C TRP A 238 -4.83 -0.29 -9.61
N ASP A 239 -3.57 0.00 -9.22
CA ASP A 239 -2.50 0.50 -10.12
C ASP A 239 -1.40 -0.55 -10.36
N LYS A 240 -1.73 -1.83 -10.37
CA LYS A 240 -0.79 -2.95 -10.49
C LYS A 240 0.13 -2.89 -11.71
N ASP A 241 -0.32 -2.26 -12.80
CA ASP A 241 0.46 -2.18 -14.04
C ASP A 241 1.69 -1.26 -13.89
N ASN A 242 1.66 -0.35 -12.92
CA ASN A 242 2.77 0.52 -12.56
C ASN A 242 3.72 -0.09 -11.52
N VAL A 243 3.32 -1.14 -10.82
CA VAL A 243 4.19 -1.89 -9.89
C VAL A 243 5.09 -2.83 -10.67
N LYS A 244 6.42 -2.56 -10.67
CA LYS A 244 7.42 -3.27 -11.51
C LYS A 244 8.22 -4.33 -10.76
N ILE A 245 8.21 -4.30 -9.44
CA ILE A 245 8.91 -5.24 -8.57
C ILE A 245 7.89 -6.27 -8.07
N ASP A 246 8.18 -7.56 -8.23
CA ASP A 246 7.25 -8.62 -7.81
C ASP A 246 7.43 -8.99 -6.34
N HIS A 247 8.68 -8.95 -5.84
CA HIS A 247 9.03 -9.30 -4.47
C HIS A 247 9.91 -8.23 -3.85
N VAL A 248 9.66 -7.89 -2.58
CA VAL A 248 10.54 -7.04 -1.78
C VAL A 248 10.97 -7.84 -0.55
N LYS A 249 12.28 -7.88 -0.30
CA LYS A 249 12.86 -8.56 0.83
C LYS A 249 13.70 -7.60 1.66
N LEU A 250 13.31 -7.37 2.89
CA LEU A 250 14.08 -6.60 3.86
C LEU A 250 14.78 -7.57 4.81
N THR A 251 16.11 -7.51 4.89
CA THR A 251 16.91 -8.33 5.80
C THR A 251 17.33 -7.51 7.00
N PHE A 252 17.18 -8.06 8.20
CA PHE A 252 17.60 -7.38 9.42
C PHE A 252 19.12 -7.24 9.48
N TYR A 253 19.57 -6.03 9.84
CA TYR A 253 20.98 -5.72 10.04
C TYR A 253 21.14 -4.77 11.23
N ASP A 254 21.76 -5.25 12.29
CA ASP A 254 21.95 -4.49 13.54
C ASP A 254 23.24 -3.63 13.57
N GLY A 255 24.01 -3.63 12.48
CA GLY A 255 25.26 -2.86 12.38
C GLY A 255 26.48 -3.56 12.98
N SER A 256 26.35 -4.75 13.56
CA SER A 256 27.43 -5.43 14.29
C SER A 256 28.51 -6.07 13.40
N ASP A 257 28.14 -6.46 12.17
CA ASP A 257 29.05 -7.15 11.23
C ASP A 257 28.91 -6.61 9.80
N GLN A 258 29.87 -5.77 9.37
CA GLN A 258 29.89 -5.19 8.02
C GLN A 258 30.03 -6.25 6.92
N GLU A 259 30.69 -7.39 7.18
CA GLU A 259 30.80 -8.47 6.20
C GLU A 259 29.46 -9.19 6.00
N SER A 260 28.62 -9.27 7.04
CA SER A 260 27.28 -9.85 6.92
C SER A 260 26.39 -9.01 6.00
N LEU A 261 26.55 -7.70 6.00
CA LEU A 261 25.84 -6.80 5.08
C LEU A 261 26.15 -7.14 3.62
N ILE A 262 27.43 -7.31 3.28
CA ILE A 262 27.87 -7.67 1.91
C ILE A 262 27.34 -9.04 1.49
N ARG A 263 27.27 -10.00 2.43
CA ARG A 263 26.72 -11.35 2.16
C ARG A 263 25.20 -11.37 1.99
N SER A 264 24.50 -10.32 2.42
CA SER A 264 23.04 -10.22 2.34
C SER A 264 22.54 -9.79 0.95
N PHE A 265 23.43 -9.36 0.07
CA PHE A 265 23.20 -8.97 -1.32
C PHE A 265 23.97 -9.90 -2.28
#